data_27a643dc87ad3d965f9a038ea16a023e
#
_entry.id   27a643dc87ad3d965f9a038ea16a023e
#
_cell.length_a   1.000
_cell.length_b   1.000
_cell.length_c   1.000
_cell.angle_alpha   90.00
_cell.angle_beta   90.00
_cell.angle_gamma   90.00
#
_symmetry.space_group_name_H-M   'P 1'
#
loop_
_entity.id
_entity.type
_entity.pdbx_description
1 polymer ?
#
loop_
_entity_poly.entity_id
_entity_poly.type
_entity_poly.pdbx_seq_one_letter_code
_entity_poly.pdbx_strand_id
1 'polypeptide(L)'
;MAMKMGAPFICMNDSGGARIQEGISSLAGYGEIFYRNTMSSGVIPQISVILGPCAGGAVYSPALTDFVFVVENISKMFITGPNVIETVLGEKISQEDLGGARVHAEITGNAHFYALSEMECFDQIKELISLIPHSNQQKAVSVEPKEPKSLKNIENIIPADPKQPYDV
;
A
#
# COMPACT_ATOMS: atom_id res chain seq x y z
N MET A 1 3.69 6.93 19.14
CA MET A 1 3.09 6.12 20.23
C MET A 1 3.15 4.63 19.88
N ALA A 2 2.70 4.20 18.71
CA ALA A 2 2.68 2.78 18.29
C ALA A 2 4.04 2.07 18.48
N MET A 3 5.15 2.62 17.97
CA MET A 3 6.50 2.07 18.20
C MET A 3 6.84 1.82 19.66
N LYS A 4 6.47 2.76 20.57
CA LYS A 4 6.75 2.62 22.01
C LYS A 4 5.93 1.51 22.66
N MET A 5 4.76 1.21 22.08
CA MET A 5 3.84 0.18 22.58
C MET A 5 4.08 -1.18 21.92
N GLY A 6 4.89 -1.24 20.84
CA GLY A 6 5.04 -2.44 20.03
C GLY A 6 3.72 -2.87 19.38
N ALA A 7 2.96 -1.91 18.84
CA ALA A 7 1.66 -2.16 18.22
C ALA A 7 1.67 -1.79 16.75
N PRO A 8 0.94 -2.52 15.89
CA PRO A 8 0.76 -2.15 14.49
C PRO A 8 0.20 -0.73 14.34
N PHE A 9 0.61 -0.04 13.29
CA PHE A 9 0.10 1.28 12.93
C PHE A 9 -0.76 1.17 11.68
N ILE A 10 -2.03 1.55 11.79
CA ILE A 10 -2.96 1.58 10.65
C ILE A 10 -3.27 3.03 10.34
N CYS A 11 -2.98 3.47 9.13
CA CYS A 11 -3.27 4.80 8.64
C CYS A 11 -4.38 4.74 7.58
N MET A 12 -5.51 5.39 7.86
CA MET A 12 -6.58 5.60 6.89
C MET A 12 -6.32 6.90 6.15
N ASN A 13 -6.18 6.81 4.82
CA ASN A 13 -5.70 7.91 3.99
C ASN A 13 -6.81 8.39 3.04
N ASP A 14 -7.10 9.67 3.12
CA ASP A 14 -7.92 10.46 2.20
C ASP A 14 -7.39 11.89 2.23
N SER A 15 -6.55 12.29 1.27
CA SER A 15 -5.86 13.58 1.32
C SER A 15 -5.31 14.00 -0.03
N GLY A 16 -5.55 15.25 -0.40
CA GLY A 16 -4.95 15.89 -1.57
C GLY A 16 -3.45 16.19 -1.46
N GLY A 17 -2.80 15.83 -0.34
CA GLY A 17 -1.39 16.11 -0.11
C GLY A 17 -1.11 17.38 0.68
N ALA A 18 0.10 17.91 0.53
CA ALA A 18 0.53 19.12 1.21
C ALA A 18 -0.29 20.35 0.76
N ARG A 19 -0.79 21.13 1.72
CA ARG A 19 -1.52 22.36 1.43
C ARG A 19 -0.56 23.43 0.89
N ILE A 20 -0.70 23.77 -0.38
CA ILE A 20 0.19 24.71 -1.09
C ILE A 20 0.23 26.08 -0.40
N GLN A 21 -0.91 26.54 0.13
CA GLN A 21 -1.03 27.82 0.82
C GLN A 21 -0.18 27.94 2.08
N GLU A 22 0.20 26.83 2.69
CA GLU A 22 1.07 26.77 3.87
C GLU A 22 2.56 26.69 3.51
N GLY A 23 2.89 26.59 2.22
CA GLY A 23 4.26 26.60 1.71
C GLY A 23 5.14 25.50 2.33
N ILE A 24 6.34 25.89 2.76
CA ILE A 24 7.35 24.98 3.30
C ILE A 24 6.87 24.27 4.58
N SER A 25 6.00 24.89 5.37
CA SER A 25 5.51 24.31 6.64
C SER A 25 4.73 23.02 6.41
N SER A 26 3.90 22.97 5.37
CA SER A 26 3.17 21.73 5.02
C SER A 26 4.09 20.64 4.50
N LEU A 27 5.13 20.99 3.76
CA LEU A 27 6.14 20.02 3.30
C LEU A 27 6.95 19.47 4.49
N ALA A 28 7.33 20.32 5.43
CA ALA A 28 8.00 19.90 6.66
C ALA A 28 7.15 18.89 7.45
N GLY A 29 5.82 19.12 7.51
CA GLY A 29 4.89 18.16 8.13
C GLY A 29 4.92 16.77 7.48
N TYR A 30 4.96 16.70 6.15
CA TYR A 30 5.14 15.43 5.44
C TYR A 30 6.52 14.81 5.69
N GLY A 31 7.58 15.62 5.76
CA GLY A 31 8.91 15.16 6.15
C GLY A 31 8.92 14.43 7.49
N GLU A 32 8.18 14.96 8.47
CA GLU A 32 7.99 14.34 9.79
C GLU A 32 7.22 13.01 9.72
N ILE A 33 6.23 12.89 8.82
CA ILE A 33 5.53 11.63 8.59
C ILE A 33 6.49 10.59 7.99
N PHE A 34 7.21 10.95 6.93
CA PHE A 34 8.15 10.05 6.25
C PHE A 34 9.28 9.59 7.18
N TYR A 35 9.80 10.50 8.00
CA TYR A 35 10.78 10.15 9.02
C TYR A 35 10.24 9.08 9.97
N ARG A 36 8.99 9.22 10.42
CA ARG A 36 8.36 8.22 11.31
C ARG A 36 8.09 6.90 10.60
N ASN A 37 7.63 6.93 9.35
CA ASN A 37 7.49 5.70 8.56
C ASN A 37 8.84 4.96 8.48
N THR A 38 9.92 5.67 8.15
CA THR A 38 11.26 5.09 8.04
C THR A 38 11.75 4.52 9.37
N MET A 39 11.58 5.25 10.47
CA MET A 39 11.99 4.79 11.80
C MET A 39 11.13 3.64 12.34
N SER A 40 9.92 3.46 11.84
CA SER A 40 9.03 2.36 12.24
C SER A 40 9.25 1.10 11.40
N SER A 41 9.91 1.22 10.27
CA SER A 41 10.19 0.10 9.35
C SER A 41 10.99 -0.99 10.05
N GLY A 42 10.50 -2.23 9.97
CA GLY A 42 11.09 -3.38 10.65
C GLY A 42 10.92 -3.39 12.19
N VAL A 43 10.26 -2.39 12.77
CA VAL A 43 9.97 -2.32 14.22
C VAL A 43 8.54 -2.73 14.52
N ILE A 44 7.59 -2.16 13.82
CA ILE A 44 6.16 -2.48 13.91
C ILE A 44 5.56 -2.56 12.51
N PRO A 45 4.52 -3.36 12.28
CA PRO A 45 3.77 -3.35 11.03
C PRO A 45 3.12 -1.99 10.78
N GLN A 46 3.27 -1.49 9.55
CA GLN A 46 2.65 -0.27 9.08
C GLN A 46 1.69 -0.59 7.94
N ILE A 47 0.42 -0.29 8.13
CA ILE A 47 -0.65 -0.60 7.19
C ILE A 47 -1.28 0.70 6.71
N SER A 48 -1.26 0.94 5.41
CA SER A 48 -1.95 2.05 4.78
C SER A 48 -3.23 1.58 4.13
N VAL A 49 -4.34 2.24 4.45
CA VAL A 49 -5.65 1.98 3.88
C VAL A 49 -6.08 3.22 3.11
N ILE A 50 -6.28 3.09 1.82
CA ILE A 50 -6.63 4.20 0.94
C ILE A 50 -8.15 4.25 0.84
N LEU A 51 -8.76 5.25 1.47
CA LEU A 51 -10.22 5.43 1.56
C LEU A 51 -10.70 6.70 0.87
N GLY A 52 -9.98 7.14 -0.13
CA GLY A 52 -10.29 8.32 -0.93
C GLY A 52 -9.14 8.66 -1.86
N PRO A 53 -9.17 9.85 -2.48
CA PRO A 53 -8.06 10.36 -3.27
C PRO A 53 -6.83 10.62 -2.40
N CYS A 54 -5.68 10.07 -2.78
CA CYS A 54 -4.38 10.36 -2.19
C CYS A 54 -3.44 10.89 -3.26
N ALA A 55 -2.99 12.15 -3.10
CA ALA A 55 -2.13 12.82 -4.07
C ALA A 55 -0.88 13.41 -3.42
N GLY A 56 0.20 13.53 -4.19
CA GLY A 56 1.46 14.14 -3.75
C GLY A 56 2.03 13.47 -2.50
N GLY A 57 2.28 14.25 -1.45
CA GLY A 57 2.82 13.73 -0.17
C GLY A 57 1.96 12.64 0.47
N ALA A 58 0.64 12.66 0.24
CA ALA A 58 -0.29 11.67 0.78
C ALA A 58 -0.18 10.30 0.10
N VAL A 59 0.45 10.21 -1.06
CA VAL A 59 0.71 8.93 -1.74
C VAL A 59 2.11 8.39 -1.41
N TYR A 60 3.07 9.25 -1.07
CA TYR A 60 4.41 8.80 -0.69
C TYR A 60 4.43 8.07 0.64
N SER A 61 3.66 8.54 1.64
CA SER A 61 3.61 7.85 2.95
C SER A 61 3.11 6.42 2.84
N PRO A 62 1.99 6.11 2.15
CA PRO A 62 1.59 4.72 1.87
C PRO A 62 2.67 3.87 1.23
N ALA A 63 3.41 4.42 0.25
CA ALA A 63 4.49 3.71 -0.42
C ALA A 63 5.71 3.38 0.49
N LEU A 64 5.81 4.02 1.65
CA LEU A 64 6.84 3.75 2.68
C LEU A 64 6.36 2.75 3.75
N THR A 65 5.12 2.30 3.68
CA THR A 65 4.54 1.34 4.64
C THR A 65 4.66 -0.11 4.15
N ASP A 66 4.42 -1.07 5.04
CA ASP A 66 4.62 -2.49 4.73
C ASP A 66 3.47 -3.06 3.89
N PHE A 67 2.24 -2.57 4.11
CA PHE A 67 1.05 -3.05 3.42
C PHE A 67 0.16 -1.90 2.97
N VAL A 68 -0.32 -1.99 1.73
CA VAL A 68 -1.26 -1.02 1.14
C VAL A 68 -2.54 -1.73 0.76
N PHE A 69 -3.64 -1.27 1.31
CA PHE A 69 -5.00 -1.72 1.02
C PHE A 69 -5.73 -0.69 0.18
N VAL A 70 -6.41 -1.16 -0.86
CA VAL A 70 -7.24 -0.33 -1.73
C VAL A 70 -8.65 -0.88 -1.82
N VAL A 71 -9.63 0.00 -1.99
CA VAL A 71 -11.06 -0.33 -2.11
C VAL A 71 -11.56 0.11 -3.48
N GLU A 72 -12.25 -0.78 -4.18
CA GLU A 72 -12.79 -0.55 -5.51
C GLU A 72 -13.64 0.74 -5.57
N ASN A 73 -13.46 1.53 -6.62
CA ASN A 73 -14.14 2.81 -6.88
C ASN A 73 -13.91 3.92 -5.81
N ILE A 74 -13.28 3.63 -4.69
CA ILE A 74 -12.99 4.57 -3.60
C ILE A 74 -11.55 5.05 -3.66
N SER A 75 -10.61 4.10 -3.63
CA SER A 75 -9.18 4.41 -3.55
C SER A 75 -8.64 4.98 -4.83
N LYS A 76 -7.90 6.08 -4.70
CA LYS A 76 -7.14 6.66 -5.80
C LYS A 76 -5.78 7.12 -5.31
N MET A 77 -4.74 6.75 -6.02
CA MET A 77 -3.36 7.09 -5.69
C MET A 77 -2.65 7.63 -6.93
N PHE A 78 -2.15 8.85 -6.87
CA PHE A 78 -1.36 9.45 -7.95
C PHE A 78 -0.43 10.56 -7.43
N ILE A 79 0.70 10.74 -8.08
CA ILE A 79 1.64 11.82 -7.74
C ILE A 79 1.02 13.17 -8.05
N THR A 80 0.39 13.30 -9.24
CA THR A 80 -0.36 14.47 -9.67
C THR A 80 -1.69 14.06 -10.25
N GLY A 81 -2.74 14.84 -9.98
CA GLY A 81 -4.08 14.54 -10.47
C GLY A 81 -4.28 14.78 -11.97
N PRO A 82 -5.41 14.31 -12.55
CA PRO A 82 -5.70 14.42 -13.98
C PRO A 82 -5.63 15.84 -14.54
N ASN A 83 -6.05 16.86 -13.78
CA ASN A 83 -6.02 18.24 -14.23
C ASN A 83 -4.60 18.75 -14.51
N VAL A 84 -3.62 18.29 -13.73
CA VAL A 84 -2.21 18.66 -13.95
C VAL A 84 -1.69 17.96 -15.22
N ILE A 85 -2.04 16.69 -15.42
CA ILE A 85 -1.68 15.92 -16.61
C ILE A 85 -2.27 16.58 -17.86
N GLU A 86 -3.55 16.93 -17.83
CA GLU A 86 -4.20 17.65 -18.97
C GLU A 86 -3.50 18.98 -19.27
N THR A 87 -3.13 19.73 -18.23
CA THR A 87 -2.46 21.03 -18.42
C THR A 87 -1.05 20.89 -18.98
N VAL A 88 -0.29 19.89 -18.54
CA VAL A 88 1.14 19.73 -18.90
C VAL A 88 1.33 18.91 -20.16
N LEU A 89 0.57 17.83 -20.32
CA LEU A 89 0.75 16.86 -21.43
C LEU A 89 -0.36 16.99 -22.48
N GLY A 90 -1.45 17.69 -22.21
CA GLY A 90 -2.62 17.78 -23.08
C GLY A 90 -3.47 16.50 -23.12
N GLU A 91 -3.22 15.56 -22.22
CA GLU A 91 -3.90 14.26 -22.18
C GLU A 91 -5.03 14.28 -21.18
N LYS A 92 -6.21 13.81 -21.61
CA LYS A 92 -7.37 13.64 -20.73
C LYS A 92 -7.42 12.21 -20.24
N ILE A 93 -7.33 12.05 -18.92
CA ILE A 93 -7.42 10.74 -18.25
C ILE A 93 -8.36 10.85 -17.05
N SER A 94 -9.14 9.81 -16.78
CA SER A 94 -9.96 9.77 -15.57
C SER A 94 -9.10 9.50 -14.32
N GLN A 95 -9.61 9.85 -13.13
CA GLN A 95 -8.92 9.50 -11.88
C GLN A 95 -8.80 7.98 -11.70
N GLU A 96 -9.80 7.23 -12.17
CA GLU A 96 -9.82 5.78 -12.07
C GLU A 96 -8.76 5.16 -12.97
N ASP A 97 -8.65 5.62 -14.22
CA ASP A 97 -7.66 5.10 -15.17
C ASP A 97 -6.23 5.54 -14.83
N LEU A 98 -6.07 6.70 -14.20
CA LEU A 98 -4.77 7.22 -13.78
C LEU A 98 -4.20 6.47 -12.58
N GLY A 99 -5.02 6.20 -11.57
CA GLY A 99 -4.53 5.64 -10.32
C GLY A 99 -5.65 5.10 -9.42
N GLY A 100 -6.68 4.50 -10.00
CA GLY A 100 -7.73 3.81 -9.27
C GLY A 100 -7.23 2.53 -8.60
N ALA A 101 -8.05 1.96 -7.74
CA ALA A 101 -7.71 0.76 -6.97
C ALA A 101 -7.20 -0.40 -7.85
N ARG A 102 -7.90 -0.66 -8.97
CA ARG A 102 -7.55 -1.72 -9.90
C ARG A 102 -6.20 -1.49 -10.60
N VAL A 103 -5.89 -0.24 -10.93
CA VAL A 103 -4.59 0.12 -11.54
C VAL A 103 -3.44 -0.27 -10.61
N HIS A 104 -3.58 0.01 -9.32
CA HIS A 104 -2.53 -0.31 -8.34
C HIS A 104 -2.49 -1.78 -7.93
N ALA A 105 -3.59 -2.49 -8.01
CA ALA A 105 -3.64 -3.93 -7.72
C ALA A 105 -3.15 -4.80 -8.89
N GLU A 106 -3.54 -4.45 -10.15
CA GLU A 106 -3.34 -5.33 -11.30
C GLU A 106 -2.19 -4.88 -12.23
N ILE A 107 -1.87 -3.57 -12.27
CA ILE A 107 -0.89 -3.03 -13.23
C ILE A 107 0.40 -2.60 -12.55
N THR A 108 0.33 -1.76 -11.52
CA THR A 108 1.53 -1.22 -10.88
C THR A 108 2.07 -2.09 -9.75
N GLY A 109 1.25 -2.95 -9.16
CA GLY A 109 1.62 -3.79 -8.02
C GLY A 109 1.86 -3.01 -6.72
N ASN A 110 1.47 -1.73 -6.64
CA ASN A 110 1.64 -0.93 -5.41
C ASN A 110 0.64 -1.27 -4.31
N ALA A 111 -0.51 -1.82 -4.65
CA ALA A 111 -1.50 -2.31 -3.68
C ALA A 111 -1.27 -3.80 -3.42
N HIS A 112 -1.17 -4.16 -2.15
CA HIS A 112 -1.02 -5.55 -1.72
C HIS A 112 -2.37 -6.25 -1.55
N PHE A 113 -3.40 -5.50 -1.20
CA PHE A 113 -4.76 -6.01 -0.98
C PHE A 113 -5.79 -5.13 -1.68
N TYR A 114 -6.71 -5.78 -2.36
CA TYR A 114 -7.82 -5.16 -3.06
C TYR A 114 -9.13 -5.67 -2.47
N ALA A 115 -10.03 -4.76 -2.14
CA ALA A 115 -11.33 -5.08 -1.58
C ALA A 115 -12.46 -4.44 -2.41
N LEU A 116 -13.59 -5.11 -2.48
CA LEU A 116 -14.78 -4.62 -3.19
C LEU A 116 -15.58 -3.61 -2.35
N SER A 117 -15.32 -3.56 -1.03
CA SER A 117 -15.99 -2.64 -0.11
C SER A 117 -15.08 -2.30 1.09
N GLU A 118 -15.40 -1.20 1.78
CA GLU A 118 -14.69 -0.81 3.01
C GLU A 118 -14.81 -1.90 4.10
N MET A 119 -15.96 -2.54 4.23
CA MET A 119 -16.17 -3.61 5.21
C MET A 119 -15.27 -4.81 4.94
N GLU A 120 -15.19 -5.24 3.70
CA GLU A 120 -14.29 -6.31 3.27
C GLU A 120 -12.83 -5.94 3.54
N CYS A 121 -12.45 -4.70 3.22
CA CYS A 121 -11.12 -4.17 3.51
C CYS A 121 -10.78 -4.26 5.00
N PHE A 122 -11.69 -3.86 5.88
CA PHE A 122 -11.48 -3.93 7.33
C PHE A 122 -11.39 -5.38 7.83
N ASP A 123 -12.11 -6.30 7.23
CA ASP A 123 -12.03 -7.71 7.60
C ASP A 123 -10.70 -8.33 7.11
N GLN A 124 -10.23 -8.00 5.92
CA GLN A 124 -8.89 -8.37 5.43
C GLN A 124 -7.77 -7.81 6.34
N ILE A 125 -7.89 -6.57 6.82
CA ILE A 125 -6.92 -5.97 7.77
C ILE A 125 -6.90 -6.73 9.09
N LYS A 126 -8.05 -7.08 9.65
CA LYS A 126 -8.14 -7.89 10.88
C LYS A 126 -7.51 -9.27 10.70
N GLU A 127 -7.73 -9.90 9.55
CA GLU A 127 -7.13 -11.17 9.22
C GLU A 127 -5.60 -11.03 9.13
N LEU A 128 -5.07 -10.05 8.39
CA LEU A 128 -3.63 -9.80 8.29
C LEU A 128 -3.00 -9.62 9.68
N ILE A 129 -3.60 -8.78 10.53
CA ILE A 129 -3.07 -8.52 11.89
C ILE A 129 -3.08 -9.79 12.74
N SER A 130 -4.01 -10.70 12.53
CA SER A 130 -4.05 -11.97 13.25
C SER A 130 -2.93 -12.93 12.86
N LEU A 131 -2.30 -12.74 11.70
CA LEU A 131 -1.27 -13.61 11.14
C LEU A 131 0.16 -13.11 11.37
N ILE A 132 0.34 -11.79 11.50
CA ILE A 132 1.66 -11.18 11.64
C ILE A 132 1.99 -10.80 13.08
N PRO A 133 3.28 -10.77 13.47
CA PRO A 133 3.68 -10.26 14.78
C PRO A 133 3.35 -8.77 14.89
N HIS A 134 2.99 -8.32 16.10
CA HIS A 134 2.66 -6.90 16.33
C HIS A 134 3.91 -6.01 16.41
N SER A 135 5.08 -6.59 16.62
CA SER A 135 6.37 -5.91 16.61
C SER A 135 7.52 -6.89 16.38
N ASN A 136 8.70 -6.38 16.08
CA ASN A 136 9.91 -7.18 15.91
C ASN A 136 10.38 -7.90 17.20
N GLN A 137 9.78 -7.61 18.34
CA GLN A 137 10.02 -8.31 19.61
C GLN A 137 9.15 -9.54 19.80
N GLN A 138 8.16 -9.74 18.94
CA GLN A 138 7.27 -10.90 18.97
C GLN A 138 7.66 -11.91 17.90
N LYS A 139 7.48 -13.18 18.19
CA LYS A 139 7.61 -14.24 17.20
C LYS A 139 6.34 -14.31 16.35
N ALA A 140 6.50 -14.69 15.08
CA ALA A 140 5.36 -15.00 14.23
C ALA A 140 4.50 -16.10 14.84
N VAL A 141 3.19 -16.05 14.57
CA VAL A 141 2.26 -17.10 14.97
C VAL A 141 2.68 -18.40 14.31
N SER A 142 2.91 -19.44 15.13
CA SER A 142 3.22 -20.77 14.62
C SER A 142 1.92 -21.55 14.43
N VAL A 143 1.70 -22.04 13.23
CA VAL A 143 0.59 -22.94 12.92
C VAL A 143 1.17 -24.27 12.40
N GLU A 144 0.45 -25.37 12.63
CA GLU A 144 0.86 -26.64 12.05
C GLU A 144 0.82 -26.54 10.51
N PRO A 145 1.90 -26.99 9.84
CA PRO A 145 1.94 -26.93 8.39
C PRO A 145 0.85 -27.82 7.81
N LYS A 146 0.11 -27.30 6.86
CA LYS A 146 -0.82 -28.10 6.05
C LYS A 146 -0.11 -28.52 4.77
N GLU A 147 -0.34 -29.75 4.33
CA GLU A 147 0.15 -30.18 3.04
C GLU A 147 -0.41 -29.25 1.94
N PRO A 148 0.45 -28.79 1.02
CA PRO A 148 0.00 -27.95 -0.07
C PRO A 148 -0.98 -28.70 -0.97
N LYS A 149 -2.04 -28.04 -1.40
CA LYS A 149 -3.12 -28.64 -2.20
C LYS A 149 -2.65 -29.19 -3.56
N SER A 150 -1.53 -28.69 -4.07
CA SER A 150 -0.89 -29.23 -5.27
C SER A 150 0.58 -28.83 -5.30
N LEU A 151 1.46 -29.82 -5.45
CA LEU A 151 2.87 -29.66 -5.77
C LEU A 151 3.17 -29.97 -7.25
N LYS A 152 2.11 -30.21 -8.05
CA LYS A 152 2.30 -30.63 -9.44
C LYS A 152 2.98 -29.48 -10.23
N ASN A 153 4.11 -29.82 -10.82
CA ASN A 153 4.87 -28.97 -11.73
C ASN A 153 5.57 -27.76 -11.11
N ILE A 154 5.73 -27.65 -9.79
CA ILE A 154 6.47 -26.54 -9.18
C ILE A 154 7.89 -26.40 -9.75
N GLU A 155 8.51 -27.54 -10.11
CA GLU A 155 9.84 -27.59 -10.72
C GLU A 155 9.90 -26.97 -12.13
N ASN A 156 8.75 -26.83 -12.78
CA ASN A 156 8.64 -26.29 -14.13
C ASN A 156 8.21 -24.81 -14.17
N ILE A 157 7.98 -24.18 -13.01
CA ILE A 157 7.61 -22.74 -12.94
C ILE A 157 8.81 -21.90 -13.39
N ILE A 158 10.01 -22.26 -12.94
CA ILE A 158 11.23 -21.56 -13.32
C ILE A 158 11.83 -22.25 -14.55
N PRO A 159 11.91 -21.57 -15.70
CA PRO A 159 12.50 -22.16 -16.90
C PRO A 159 14.00 -22.47 -16.71
N ALA A 160 14.46 -23.53 -17.34
CA ALA A 160 15.88 -23.85 -17.35
C ALA A 160 16.72 -22.83 -18.15
N ASP A 161 16.13 -22.16 -19.12
CA ASP A 161 16.77 -21.06 -19.87
C ASP A 161 16.60 -19.73 -19.08
N PRO A 162 17.71 -19.12 -18.59
CA PRO A 162 17.66 -17.89 -17.81
C PRO A 162 17.19 -16.66 -18.63
N LYS A 163 17.06 -16.78 -19.95
CA LYS A 163 16.56 -15.71 -20.83
C LYS A 163 15.04 -15.78 -21.04
N GLN A 164 14.40 -16.87 -20.63
CA GLN A 164 12.96 -17.02 -20.76
C GLN A 164 12.25 -16.32 -19.59
N PRO A 165 11.39 -15.32 -19.85
CA PRO A 165 10.57 -14.72 -18.81
C PRO A 165 9.55 -15.74 -18.27
N TYR A 166 9.21 -15.64 -17.00
CA TYR A 166 8.19 -16.46 -16.34
C TYR A 166 7.38 -15.62 -15.34
N ASP A 167 6.18 -16.07 -15.06
CA ASP A 167 5.27 -15.50 -14.07
C ASP A 167 5.29 -16.36 -12.80
N VAL A 168 5.19 -15.71 -11.63
CA VAL A 168 5.27 -16.34 -10.29
C VAL A 168 3.96 -16.21 -9.53
#